data_466ae0291a7e1102b83e664561c17660
#
_entry.id   466ae0291a7e1102b83e664561c17660
#
_cell.length_a   1.000
_cell.length_b   1.000
_cell.length_c   1.000
_cell.angle_alpha   90.00
_cell.angle_beta   90.00
_cell.angle_gamma   90.00
#
_symmetry.space_group_name_H-M   'P 1'
#
loop_
_entity.id
_entity.type
_entity.pdbx_description
1 polymer ?
#
loop_
_entity_poly.entity_id
_entity_poly.type
_entity_poly.pdbx_seq_one_letter_code
_entity_poly.pdbx_strand_id
1 'polypeptide(L)'
;MLQEEDIEERLNMHNTLLDKAVGWRRVAGPGIADWARAAAPVAINIVTASTEPWRCGGTWFVGLDALPNDAAGRIAGAALPWDELGLEPVALHRAQVSVVRAGYPQPSASESDAAFRFRLNRDSAHLDGLIAEGPNKRRRVVEPHRWIVGMALNEADAGASPLVVWEGSHRIMRDGLLAALRDVPEAEWGAVDLTDVYQAARKRVFAECTRVVVPGRVGEAVVLHRLLIHGVAPWAEGAQAAAPGRSIAYFRPVMGSVAEWLSE
;
A
#
# COMPACT_ATOMS: atom_id res chain seq x y z
N MET A 1 7.92 39.14 -10.11
CA MET A 1 8.22 37.75 -10.39
C MET A 1 8.41 37.11 -9.03
N LEU A 2 7.56 36.17 -8.65
CA LEU A 2 7.80 35.31 -7.48
C LEU A 2 9.02 34.45 -7.83
N GLN A 3 9.94 34.28 -6.89
CA GLN A 3 11.13 33.46 -7.12
C GLN A 3 10.69 31.98 -7.25
N GLU A 4 11.44 31.16 -7.99
CA GLU A 4 11.14 29.74 -8.19
C GLU A 4 11.02 28.99 -6.85
N GLU A 5 11.83 29.37 -5.85
CA GLU A 5 11.75 28.86 -4.47
C GLU A 5 10.39 29.07 -3.80
N ASP A 6 9.77 30.26 -3.99
CA ASP A 6 8.44 30.56 -3.44
C ASP A 6 7.32 29.69 -4.08
N ILE A 7 7.52 29.29 -5.34
CA ILE A 7 6.57 28.43 -6.06
C ILE A 7 6.73 26.97 -5.61
N GLU A 8 7.94 26.49 -5.44
CA GLU A 8 8.23 25.14 -4.92
C GLU A 8 7.75 24.99 -3.47
N GLU A 9 7.99 25.96 -2.61
CA GLU A 9 7.55 25.94 -1.21
C GLU A 9 6.02 25.94 -1.11
N ARG A 10 5.32 26.71 -1.95
CA ARG A 10 3.85 26.70 -2.04
C ARG A 10 3.30 25.40 -2.60
N LEU A 11 3.94 24.78 -3.60
CA LEU A 11 3.56 23.49 -4.15
C LEU A 11 3.76 22.37 -3.12
N ASN A 12 4.87 22.38 -2.39
CA ASN A 12 5.16 21.42 -1.34
C ASN A 12 4.19 21.56 -0.16
N MET A 13 3.87 22.78 0.25
CA MET A 13 2.87 23.06 1.28
C MET A 13 1.47 22.65 0.83
N HIS A 14 1.10 22.88 -0.43
CA HIS A 14 -0.19 22.48 -0.99
C HIS A 14 -0.30 20.94 -1.09
N ASN A 15 0.74 20.25 -1.53
CA ASN A 15 0.81 18.79 -1.56
C ASN A 15 0.71 18.19 -0.15
N THR A 16 1.41 18.75 0.83
CA THR A 16 1.34 18.32 2.23
C THR A 16 -0.06 18.50 2.83
N LEU A 17 -0.75 19.58 2.48
CA LEU A 17 -2.13 19.81 2.92
C LEU A 17 -3.12 18.87 2.25
N LEU A 18 -2.95 18.56 0.96
CA LEU A 18 -3.76 17.56 0.24
C LEU A 18 -3.55 16.17 0.82
N ASP A 19 -2.31 15.78 1.12
CA ASP A 19 -1.99 14.53 1.80
C ASP A 19 -2.74 14.37 3.11
N LYS A 20 -2.73 15.42 3.94
CA LYS A 20 -3.47 15.44 5.22
C LYS A 20 -4.97 15.33 5.04
N ALA A 21 -5.53 15.80 3.92
CA ALA A 21 -6.96 15.74 3.64
C ALA A 21 -7.40 14.39 3.11
N VAL A 22 -6.70 13.86 2.09
CA VAL A 22 -7.10 12.66 1.34
C VAL A 22 -6.38 11.40 1.79
N GLY A 23 -5.17 11.53 2.36
CA GLY A 23 -4.36 10.44 2.90
C GLY A 23 -3.49 9.74 1.85
N TRP A 24 -3.30 10.32 0.68
CA TRP A 24 -2.41 9.78 -0.35
C TRP A 24 -1.95 10.85 -1.33
N ARG A 25 -0.84 10.59 -2.01
CA ARG A 25 -0.40 11.39 -3.15
C ARG A 25 0.26 10.54 -4.22
N ARG A 26 0.27 11.06 -5.43
CA ARG A 26 1.08 10.55 -6.53
C ARG A 26 2.24 11.51 -6.77
N VAL A 27 3.42 10.95 -6.98
CA VAL A 27 4.63 11.67 -7.33
C VAL A 27 5.25 11.04 -8.57
N ALA A 28 5.96 11.81 -9.35
CA ALA A 28 6.66 11.36 -10.55
C ALA A 28 8.00 12.07 -10.67
N GLY A 29 9.00 11.37 -11.21
CA GLY A 29 10.29 11.95 -11.42
C GLY A 29 11.27 11.00 -12.12
N PRO A 30 12.38 11.55 -12.65
CA PRO A 30 13.39 10.76 -13.33
C PRO A 30 14.06 9.73 -12.41
N GLY A 31 14.30 10.05 -11.14
CA GLY A 31 14.86 9.13 -10.17
C GLY A 31 13.92 7.97 -9.87
N ILE A 32 12.60 8.21 -9.79
CA ILE A 32 11.58 7.15 -9.63
C ILE A 32 11.60 6.23 -10.86
N ALA A 33 11.68 6.81 -12.07
CA ALA A 33 11.75 6.05 -13.32
C ALA A 33 13.03 5.21 -13.40
N ASP A 34 14.17 5.77 -13.01
CA ASP A 34 15.46 5.08 -13.02
C ASP A 34 15.51 3.93 -12.03
N TRP A 35 14.98 4.15 -10.81
CA TRP A 35 14.86 3.12 -9.80
C TRP A 35 13.95 1.98 -10.27
N ALA A 36 12.77 2.31 -10.81
CA ALA A 36 11.83 1.31 -11.32
C ALA A 36 12.45 0.47 -12.47
N ARG A 37 13.18 1.12 -13.39
CA ARG A 37 13.88 0.46 -14.50
C ARG A 37 14.97 -0.49 -14.00
N ALA A 38 15.70 -0.12 -12.95
CA ALA A 38 16.71 -0.97 -12.34
C ALA A 38 16.09 -2.15 -11.57
N ALA A 39 14.98 -1.93 -10.87
CA ALA A 39 14.30 -2.95 -10.07
C ALA A 39 13.51 -3.97 -10.91
N ALA A 40 12.94 -3.56 -12.04
CA ALA A 40 12.06 -4.40 -12.87
C ALA A 40 12.67 -5.74 -13.27
N PRO A 41 13.87 -5.83 -13.87
CA PRO A 41 14.45 -7.12 -14.26
C PRO A 41 14.76 -8.00 -13.05
N VAL A 42 15.15 -7.42 -11.92
CA VAL A 42 15.39 -8.16 -10.67
C VAL A 42 14.08 -8.77 -10.16
N ALA A 43 13.01 -7.98 -10.13
CA ALA A 43 11.68 -8.45 -9.71
C ALA A 43 11.15 -9.57 -10.63
N ILE A 44 11.29 -9.44 -11.96
CA ILE A 44 10.88 -10.46 -12.94
C ILE A 44 11.62 -11.78 -12.67
N ASN A 45 12.93 -11.73 -12.46
CA ASN A 45 13.73 -12.91 -12.17
C ASN A 45 13.27 -13.61 -10.87
N ILE A 46 12.99 -12.82 -9.81
CA ILE A 46 12.48 -13.35 -8.54
C ILE A 46 11.14 -14.05 -8.74
N VAL A 47 10.19 -13.40 -9.41
CA VAL A 47 8.85 -13.95 -9.65
C VAL A 47 8.92 -15.23 -10.48
N THR A 48 9.81 -15.27 -11.49
CA THR A 48 9.98 -16.41 -12.37
C THR A 48 10.63 -17.60 -11.65
N ALA A 49 11.61 -17.34 -10.79
CA ALA A 49 12.32 -18.36 -10.03
C ALA A 49 11.59 -18.82 -8.76
N SER A 50 10.58 -18.08 -8.32
CA SER A 50 9.87 -18.37 -7.07
C SER A 50 9.02 -19.62 -7.17
N THR A 51 9.09 -20.45 -6.15
CA THR A 51 8.20 -21.60 -5.93
C THR A 51 7.01 -21.29 -5.03
N GLU A 52 6.89 -20.02 -4.56
CA GLU A 52 5.77 -19.60 -3.74
C GLU A 52 4.44 -19.72 -4.50
N PRO A 53 3.40 -20.29 -3.87
CA PRO A 53 2.11 -20.43 -4.53
C PRO A 53 1.47 -19.05 -4.74
N TRP A 54 1.02 -18.80 -5.97
CA TRP A 54 0.22 -17.63 -6.28
C TRP A 54 -1.14 -17.71 -5.58
N ARG A 55 -1.56 -16.61 -4.99
CA ARG A 55 -2.86 -16.47 -4.30
C ARG A 55 -4.00 -16.21 -5.30
N CYS A 56 -5.23 -16.19 -4.80
CA CYS A 56 -6.44 -15.87 -5.56
C CYS A 56 -6.53 -16.68 -6.86
N GLY A 57 -6.47 -18.01 -6.73
CA GLY A 57 -6.57 -18.92 -7.88
C GLY A 57 -5.42 -18.77 -8.91
N GLY A 58 -4.23 -18.39 -8.46
CA GLY A 58 -3.07 -18.23 -9.34
C GLY A 58 -2.93 -16.87 -10.01
N THR A 59 -3.73 -15.87 -9.59
CA THR A 59 -3.74 -14.56 -10.22
C THR A 59 -3.00 -13.47 -9.44
N TRP A 60 -2.49 -13.76 -8.22
CA TRP A 60 -1.76 -12.80 -7.41
C TRP A 60 -0.52 -13.41 -6.74
N PHE A 61 0.66 -12.90 -7.08
CA PHE A 61 1.91 -13.18 -6.41
C PHE A 61 2.20 -12.13 -5.33
N VAL A 62 2.63 -12.59 -4.15
CA VAL A 62 2.98 -11.73 -3.01
C VAL A 62 4.35 -12.17 -2.49
N GLY A 63 5.40 -11.59 -3.05
CA GLY A 63 6.78 -11.79 -2.60
C GLY A 63 7.13 -10.82 -1.48
N LEU A 64 6.87 -11.21 -0.22
CA LEU A 64 7.28 -10.44 0.95
C LEU A 64 8.81 -10.46 1.05
N ASP A 65 9.42 -9.29 1.33
CA ASP A 65 10.87 -9.13 1.47
C ASP A 65 11.69 -9.73 0.31
N ALA A 66 11.10 -9.76 -0.88
CA ALA A 66 11.67 -10.45 -2.02
C ALA A 66 12.75 -9.62 -2.75
N LEU A 67 12.52 -8.32 -2.92
CA LEU A 67 13.41 -7.46 -3.70
C LEU A 67 14.69 -7.16 -2.91
N PRO A 68 15.89 -7.44 -3.45
CA PRO A 68 17.15 -7.36 -2.70
C PRO A 68 17.74 -5.94 -2.66
N ASN A 69 16.91 -4.93 -2.35
CA ASN A 69 17.42 -3.59 -2.04
C ASN A 69 18.17 -3.57 -0.71
N ASP A 70 19.10 -2.65 -0.56
CA ASP A 70 19.78 -2.38 0.72
C ASP A 70 18.89 -1.54 1.67
N ALA A 71 19.40 -1.27 2.87
CA ALA A 71 18.68 -0.49 3.88
C ALA A 71 18.42 0.98 3.47
N ALA A 72 19.12 1.50 2.47
CA ALA A 72 18.88 2.83 1.90
C ALA A 72 17.90 2.77 0.70
N GLY A 73 17.38 1.58 0.35
CA GLY A 73 16.49 1.36 -0.77
C GLY A 73 17.19 1.25 -2.13
N ARG A 74 18.53 1.18 -2.17
CA ARG A 74 19.30 1.05 -3.41
C ARG A 74 19.12 -0.36 -4.00
N ILE A 75 18.93 -0.43 -5.31
CA ILE A 75 18.83 -1.68 -6.05
C ILE A 75 19.57 -1.59 -7.39
N ALA A 76 20.37 -2.60 -7.73
CA ALA A 76 21.12 -2.68 -9.00
C ALA A 76 21.86 -1.36 -9.35
N GLY A 77 22.39 -0.67 -8.34
CA GLY A 77 23.10 0.60 -8.49
C GLY A 77 22.22 1.85 -8.46
N ALA A 78 20.93 1.76 -8.66
CA ALA A 78 19.99 2.90 -8.56
C ALA A 78 19.66 3.23 -7.10
N ALA A 79 19.79 4.50 -6.72
CA ALA A 79 19.39 5.00 -5.40
C ALA A 79 17.87 5.20 -5.34
N LEU A 80 17.26 4.95 -4.18
CA LEU A 80 15.86 5.34 -3.96
C LEU A 80 15.77 6.88 -3.92
N PRO A 81 14.91 7.50 -4.72
CA PRO A 81 14.84 8.96 -4.86
C PRO A 81 14.00 9.60 -3.74
N TRP A 82 14.55 9.66 -2.53
CA TRP A 82 13.85 10.16 -1.33
C TRP A 82 13.26 11.56 -1.52
N ASP A 83 14.01 12.47 -2.16
CA ASP A 83 13.57 13.85 -2.42
C ASP A 83 12.34 13.89 -3.33
N GLU A 84 12.36 13.11 -4.43
CA GLU A 84 11.19 13.03 -5.34
C GLU A 84 9.98 12.36 -4.67
N LEU A 85 10.22 11.42 -3.75
CA LEU A 85 9.17 10.82 -2.94
C LEU A 85 8.62 11.79 -1.88
N GLY A 86 9.36 12.87 -1.58
CA GLY A 86 9.03 13.82 -0.52
C GLY A 86 8.98 13.15 0.86
N LEU A 87 9.91 12.24 1.11
CA LEU A 87 10.00 11.46 2.34
C LEU A 87 11.40 11.57 2.94
N GLU A 88 11.47 11.67 4.27
CA GLU A 88 12.73 11.57 4.99
C GLU A 88 13.32 10.16 4.86
N PRO A 89 14.62 10.02 4.60
CA PRO A 89 15.28 8.73 4.56
C PRO A 89 15.17 7.96 5.87
N VAL A 90 14.79 6.70 5.75
CA VAL A 90 14.72 5.75 6.88
C VAL A 90 15.33 4.41 6.46
N ALA A 91 15.72 3.61 7.43
CA ALA A 91 16.16 2.25 7.14
C ALA A 91 14.98 1.42 6.62
N LEU A 92 15.20 0.76 5.50
CA LEU A 92 14.22 -0.08 4.82
C LEU A 92 14.59 -1.56 4.95
N HIS A 93 13.58 -2.40 5.10
CA HIS A 93 13.68 -3.82 4.79
C HIS A 93 13.62 -4.04 3.27
N ARG A 94 13.79 -5.27 2.83
CA ARG A 94 13.64 -5.62 1.41
C ARG A 94 12.20 -5.36 0.96
N ALA A 95 12.02 -4.75 -0.21
CA ALA A 95 10.70 -4.42 -0.71
C ALA A 95 9.90 -5.68 -1.07
N GLN A 96 8.59 -5.59 -0.89
CA GLN A 96 7.67 -6.59 -1.41
C GLN A 96 7.53 -6.43 -2.92
N VAL A 97 7.52 -7.55 -3.66
CA VAL A 97 7.12 -7.60 -5.07
C VAL A 97 5.71 -8.15 -5.17
N SER A 98 4.77 -7.35 -5.66
CA SER A 98 3.39 -7.78 -5.90
C SER A 98 3.10 -7.83 -7.39
N VAL A 99 2.64 -8.99 -7.89
CA VAL A 99 2.28 -9.15 -9.30
C VAL A 99 0.84 -9.65 -9.40
N VAL A 100 0.02 -8.93 -10.17
CA VAL A 100 -1.37 -9.31 -10.44
C VAL A 100 -1.52 -9.63 -11.93
N ARG A 101 -2.21 -10.74 -12.24
CA ARG A 101 -2.47 -11.21 -13.61
C ARG A 101 -3.91 -11.01 -14.03
N ALA A 102 -4.12 -11.09 -15.33
CA ALA A 102 -5.46 -11.12 -15.91
C ALA A 102 -6.34 -12.19 -15.24
N GLY A 103 -7.60 -11.83 -15.03
CA GLY A 103 -8.58 -12.65 -14.33
C GLY A 103 -8.60 -12.51 -12.80
N TYR A 104 -7.76 -11.65 -12.20
CA TYR A 104 -7.83 -11.36 -10.75
C TYR A 104 -9.15 -10.65 -10.38
N PRO A 105 -9.76 -11.02 -9.24
CA PRO A 105 -9.44 -12.17 -8.39
C PRO A 105 -10.15 -13.44 -8.84
N GLN A 106 -9.51 -14.60 -8.63
CA GLN A 106 -10.17 -15.90 -8.71
C GLN A 106 -10.42 -16.45 -7.29
N PRO A 107 -11.48 -17.24 -7.09
CA PRO A 107 -11.72 -17.87 -5.80
C PRO A 107 -10.60 -18.84 -5.45
N SER A 108 -10.25 -18.91 -4.17
CA SER A 108 -9.32 -19.90 -3.63
C SER A 108 -10.10 -21.06 -2.98
N ALA A 109 -9.57 -22.28 -3.02
CA ALA A 109 -10.27 -23.48 -2.49
C ALA A 109 -10.63 -23.37 -1.00
N SER A 110 -9.88 -22.59 -0.21
CA SER A 110 -10.13 -22.37 1.21
C SER A 110 -10.85 -21.07 1.54
N GLU A 111 -11.28 -20.32 0.52
CA GLU A 111 -11.95 -19.03 0.68
C GLU A 111 -13.47 -19.19 0.73
N SER A 112 -14.14 -18.52 1.66
CA SER A 112 -15.60 -18.48 1.68
C SER A 112 -16.16 -17.58 0.57
N ASP A 113 -17.37 -17.87 0.08
CA ASP A 113 -18.07 -17.02 -0.89
C ASP A 113 -18.21 -15.56 -0.42
N ALA A 114 -18.37 -15.34 0.88
CA ALA A 114 -18.46 -13.99 1.43
C ALA A 114 -17.12 -13.24 1.32
N ALA A 115 -16.00 -13.92 1.56
CA ALA A 115 -14.67 -13.35 1.41
C ALA A 115 -14.37 -13.06 -0.07
N PHE A 116 -14.72 -13.97 -0.98
CA PHE A 116 -14.56 -13.74 -2.41
C PHE A 116 -15.42 -12.57 -2.90
N ARG A 117 -16.72 -12.51 -2.51
CA ARG A 117 -17.57 -11.34 -2.83
C ARG A 117 -17.03 -10.03 -2.28
N PHE A 118 -16.43 -10.03 -1.09
CA PHE A 118 -15.77 -8.85 -0.53
C PHE A 118 -14.59 -8.42 -1.40
N ARG A 119 -13.79 -9.36 -1.88
CA ARG A 119 -12.66 -9.10 -2.78
C ARG A 119 -13.13 -8.49 -4.11
N LEU A 120 -14.20 -9.01 -4.68
CA LEU A 120 -14.78 -8.47 -5.92
C LEU A 120 -15.41 -7.08 -5.73
N ASN A 121 -16.23 -6.91 -4.70
CA ASN A 121 -17.10 -5.74 -4.58
C ASN A 121 -16.51 -4.62 -3.69
N ARG A 122 -15.41 -4.89 -2.99
CA ARG A 122 -14.71 -3.97 -2.09
C ARG A 122 -13.20 -3.98 -2.29
N ASP A 123 -12.74 -4.41 -3.48
CA ASP A 123 -11.34 -4.33 -3.91
C ASP A 123 -10.35 -4.96 -2.91
N SER A 124 -10.76 -5.96 -2.14
CA SER A 124 -9.97 -6.50 -1.01
C SER A 124 -9.57 -5.45 0.03
N ALA A 125 -10.35 -4.38 0.20
CA ALA A 125 -10.01 -3.22 1.03
C ALA A 125 -9.58 -3.58 2.45
N HIS A 126 -8.44 -3.08 2.87
CA HIS A 126 -7.84 -3.36 4.17
C HIS A 126 -7.04 -2.17 4.72
N LEU A 127 -6.64 -2.31 5.96
CA LEU A 127 -5.64 -1.48 6.63
C LEU A 127 -4.42 -2.35 6.89
N ASP A 128 -3.26 -1.92 6.42
CA ASP A 128 -2.00 -2.58 6.74
C ASP A 128 -1.65 -2.41 8.22
N GLY A 129 -0.93 -3.40 8.75
CA GLY A 129 -0.50 -3.40 10.15
C GLY A 129 -1.47 -4.05 11.14
N LEU A 130 -2.77 -4.10 10.82
CA LEU A 130 -3.79 -4.84 11.58
C LEU A 130 -3.92 -6.27 11.07
N ILE A 131 -3.20 -7.20 11.69
CA ILE A 131 -3.14 -8.60 11.26
C ILE A 131 -4.17 -9.45 12.01
N ALA A 132 -4.85 -10.33 11.27
CA ALA A 132 -5.79 -11.29 11.84
C ALA A 132 -5.04 -12.53 12.28
N GLU A 133 -5.10 -12.84 13.58
CA GLU A 133 -4.39 -13.96 14.20
C GLU A 133 -5.34 -14.98 14.84
N GLY A 134 -4.84 -16.19 14.96
CA GLY A 134 -5.55 -17.30 15.60
C GLY A 134 -6.79 -17.79 14.83
N PRO A 135 -7.47 -18.83 15.35
CA PRO A 135 -8.60 -19.47 14.68
C PRO A 135 -9.82 -18.52 14.53
N ASN A 136 -9.95 -17.57 15.45
CA ASN A 136 -11.04 -16.57 15.45
C ASN A 136 -10.71 -15.34 14.62
N LYS A 137 -9.54 -15.28 13.96
CA LYS A 137 -9.07 -14.16 13.11
C LYS A 137 -9.19 -12.80 13.81
N ARG A 138 -8.82 -12.76 15.12
CA ARG A 138 -8.85 -11.50 15.89
C ARG A 138 -7.71 -10.60 15.45
N ARG A 139 -7.97 -9.30 15.35
CA ARG A 139 -7.02 -8.32 14.79
C ARG A 139 -6.33 -7.54 15.88
N ARG A 140 -5.00 -7.46 15.76
CA ARG A 140 -4.14 -6.61 16.58
C ARG A 140 -3.20 -5.81 15.70
N VAL A 141 -2.61 -4.74 16.23
CA VAL A 141 -1.52 -4.04 15.55
C VAL A 141 -0.25 -4.85 15.72
N VAL A 142 0.21 -5.46 14.63
CA VAL A 142 1.43 -6.31 14.62
C VAL A 142 2.56 -5.61 13.88
N GLU A 143 2.25 -4.93 12.78
CA GLU A 143 3.22 -4.26 11.90
C GLU A 143 2.84 -2.79 11.69
N PRO A 144 3.07 -1.90 12.69
CA PRO A 144 2.78 -0.48 12.54
C PRO A 144 3.70 0.15 11.49
N HIS A 145 3.21 0.34 10.28
CA HIS A 145 3.99 0.93 9.18
C HIS A 145 4.01 2.45 9.26
N ARG A 146 5.14 3.08 8.89
CA ARG A 146 5.29 4.54 8.86
C ARG A 146 4.48 5.17 7.71
N TRP A 147 4.54 4.56 6.56
CA TRP A 147 3.85 4.89 5.31
C TRP A 147 3.94 3.68 4.36
N ILE A 148 3.23 3.76 3.24
CA ILE A 148 3.33 2.77 2.17
C ILE A 148 3.73 3.51 0.89
N VAL A 149 4.81 3.08 0.24
CA VAL A 149 5.20 3.55 -1.10
C VAL A 149 5.05 2.40 -2.07
N GLY A 150 4.28 2.61 -3.14
CA GLY A 150 4.16 1.67 -4.25
C GLY A 150 4.73 2.27 -5.53
N MET A 151 5.65 1.56 -6.19
CA MET A 151 6.25 1.96 -7.46
C MET A 151 5.96 0.93 -8.54
N ALA A 152 5.42 1.38 -9.68
CA ALA A 152 5.15 0.53 -10.83
C ALA A 152 6.45 0.09 -11.49
N LEU A 153 6.61 -1.22 -11.71
CA LEU A 153 7.82 -1.81 -12.30
C LEU A 153 7.67 -2.10 -13.80
N ASN A 154 6.46 -2.09 -14.33
CA ASN A 154 6.19 -2.34 -15.74
C ASN A 154 4.93 -1.61 -16.21
N GLU A 155 4.77 -1.52 -17.52
CA GLU A 155 3.60 -0.94 -18.14
C GLU A 155 2.37 -1.85 -17.96
N ALA A 156 1.25 -1.23 -17.62
CA ALA A 156 -0.03 -1.88 -17.45
C ALA A 156 -1.16 -0.89 -17.76
N ASP A 157 -2.24 -1.40 -18.34
CA ASP A 157 -3.44 -0.61 -18.58
C ASP A 157 -4.07 -0.14 -17.27
N ALA A 158 -4.79 0.97 -17.32
CA ALA A 158 -5.49 1.53 -16.16
C ALA A 158 -6.47 0.53 -15.49
N GLY A 159 -6.98 -0.44 -16.25
CA GLY A 159 -7.87 -1.50 -15.77
C GLY A 159 -7.15 -2.77 -15.29
N ALA A 160 -5.83 -2.85 -15.38
CA ALA A 160 -5.07 -4.03 -14.97
C ALA A 160 -4.91 -4.09 -13.43
N SER A 161 -5.99 -4.29 -12.72
CA SER A 161 -6.04 -4.36 -11.24
C SER A 161 -5.38 -3.16 -10.54
N PRO A 162 -5.83 -1.93 -10.79
CA PRO A 162 -5.25 -0.74 -10.18
C PRO A 162 -5.41 -0.73 -8.65
N LEU A 163 -4.55 0.06 -7.99
CA LEU A 163 -4.75 0.44 -6.60
C LEU A 163 -6.09 1.18 -6.46
N VAL A 164 -6.76 0.94 -5.34
CA VAL A 164 -7.95 1.69 -4.91
C VAL A 164 -7.73 2.23 -3.53
N VAL A 165 -8.11 3.48 -3.29
CA VAL A 165 -8.05 4.14 -2.00
C VAL A 165 -9.41 4.70 -1.62
N TRP A 166 -9.66 4.85 -0.31
CA TRP A 166 -10.81 5.58 0.23
C TRP A 166 -10.30 6.86 0.87
N GLU A 167 -10.50 7.98 0.17
CA GLU A 167 -9.98 9.29 0.58
C GLU A 167 -10.52 9.73 1.94
N GLY A 168 -9.63 10.19 2.82
CA GLY A 168 -9.98 10.61 4.18
C GLY A 168 -10.18 9.48 5.19
N SER A 169 -10.17 8.20 4.75
CA SER A 169 -10.41 7.04 5.61
C SER A 169 -9.41 6.91 6.77
N HIS A 170 -8.19 7.41 6.60
CA HIS A 170 -7.15 7.41 7.63
C HIS A 170 -7.61 8.13 8.92
N ARG A 171 -8.42 9.18 8.81
CA ARG A 171 -8.99 9.90 9.96
C ARG A 171 -10.02 9.05 10.69
N ILE A 172 -10.98 8.46 9.96
CA ILE A 172 -12.00 7.59 10.54
C ILE A 172 -11.35 6.40 11.25
N MET A 173 -10.33 5.81 10.62
CA MET A 173 -9.59 4.70 11.21
C MET A 173 -8.85 5.13 12.48
N ARG A 174 -8.11 6.24 12.43
CA ARG A 174 -7.38 6.80 13.58
C ARG A 174 -8.31 7.07 14.75
N ASP A 175 -9.39 7.81 14.52
CA ASP A 175 -10.36 8.19 15.55
C ASP A 175 -11.00 6.96 16.22
N GLY A 176 -11.39 5.97 15.40
CA GLY A 176 -11.96 4.72 15.91
C GLY A 176 -10.97 3.93 16.77
N LEU A 177 -9.74 3.79 16.33
CA LEU A 177 -8.69 3.06 17.04
C LEU A 177 -8.30 3.78 18.34
N LEU A 178 -8.07 5.09 18.30
CA LEU A 178 -7.76 5.89 19.50
C LEU A 178 -8.90 5.86 20.52
N ALA A 179 -10.16 5.94 20.08
CA ALA A 179 -11.30 5.86 20.98
C ALA A 179 -11.34 4.52 21.74
N ALA A 180 -10.98 3.43 21.08
CA ALA A 180 -10.94 2.10 21.69
C ALA A 180 -9.75 1.90 22.65
N LEU A 181 -8.69 2.65 22.45
CA LEU A 181 -7.45 2.53 23.24
C LEU A 181 -7.35 3.57 24.38
N ARG A 182 -8.31 4.48 24.47
CA ARG A 182 -8.29 5.64 25.39
C ARG A 182 -7.98 5.28 26.84
N ASP A 183 -8.58 4.20 27.34
CA ASP A 183 -8.49 3.78 28.74
C ASP A 183 -7.49 2.64 28.95
N VAL A 184 -6.68 2.34 27.93
CA VAL A 184 -5.65 1.29 27.95
C VAL A 184 -4.28 1.95 28.03
N PRO A 185 -3.36 1.50 28.90
CA PRO A 185 -1.96 1.97 28.91
C PRO A 185 -1.29 1.77 27.54
N GLU A 186 -0.56 2.77 27.04
CA GLU A 186 0.06 2.74 25.71
C GLU A 186 0.95 1.50 25.49
N ALA A 187 1.64 1.05 26.53
CA ALA A 187 2.49 -0.14 26.49
C ALA A 187 1.71 -1.44 26.16
N GLU A 188 0.39 -1.44 26.36
CA GLU A 188 -0.48 -2.60 26.13
C GLU A 188 -1.25 -2.52 24.81
N TRP A 189 -1.18 -1.40 24.07
CA TRP A 189 -1.96 -1.17 22.84
C TRP A 189 -1.75 -2.25 21.78
N GLY A 190 -0.54 -2.81 21.65
CA GLY A 190 -0.26 -3.89 20.72
C GLY A 190 -0.97 -5.22 21.05
N ALA A 191 -1.39 -5.42 22.30
CA ALA A 191 -2.10 -6.62 22.74
C ALA A 191 -3.63 -6.52 22.60
N VAL A 192 -4.17 -5.32 22.37
CA VAL A 192 -5.62 -5.08 22.33
C VAL A 192 -6.23 -5.69 21.06
N ASP A 193 -7.34 -6.38 21.26
CA ASP A 193 -8.17 -6.85 20.15
C ASP A 193 -9.01 -5.71 19.57
N LEU A 194 -8.66 -5.30 18.37
CA LEU A 194 -9.29 -4.20 17.65
C LEU A 194 -10.26 -4.65 16.55
N THR A 195 -10.64 -5.93 16.54
CA THR A 195 -11.44 -6.52 15.46
C THR A 195 -12.75 -5.77 15.23
N ASP A 196 -13.55 -5.59 16.29
CA ASP A 196 -14.89 -5.01 16.17
C ASP A 196 -14.82 -3.52 15.83
N VAL A 197 -13.84 -2.82 16.43
CA VAL A 197 -13.55 -1.40 16.14
C VAL A 197 -13.15 -1.20 14.67
N TYR A 198 -12.23 -2.02 14.19
CA TYR A 198 -11.81 -2.00 12.79
C TYR A 198 -12.97 -2.26 11.83
N GLN A 199 -13.82 -3.24 12.12
CA GLN A 199 -14.99 -3.54 11.29
C GLN A 199 -16.00 -2.39 11.26
N ALA A 200 -16.28 -1.78 12.42
CA ALA A 200 -17.16 -0.62 12.52
C ALA A 200 -16.60 0.59 11.76
N ALA A 201 -15.33 0.93 11.97
CA ALA A 201 -14.67 2.02 11.26
C ALA A 201 -14.65 1.78 9.75
N ARG A 202 -14.31 0.57 9.29
CA ARG A 202 -14.32 0.21 7.86
C ARG A 202 -15.71 0.30 7.24
N LYS A 203 -16.77 -0.07 7.97
CA LYS A 203 -18.16 0.12 7.51
C LYS A 203 -18.48 1.60 7.28
N ARG A 204 -18.04 2.47 8.19
CA ARG A 204 -18.16 3.93 8.02
C ARG A 204 -17.39 4.42 6.81
N VAL A 205 -16.14 3.98 6.64
CA VAL A 205 -15.31 4.33 5.49
C VAL A 205 -16.04 4.05 4.16
N PHE A 206 -16.67 2.88 4.02
CA PHE A 206 -17.41 2.54 2.80
C PHE A 206 -18.69 3.36 2.59
N ALA A 207 -19.21 3.97 3.63
CA ALA A 207 -20.41 4.81 3.55
C ALA A 207 -20.08 6.31 3.37
N GLU A 208 -18.95 6.77 3.91
CA GLU A 208 -18.64 8.19 4.06
C GLU A 208 -17.50 8.67 3.15
N CYS A 209 -16.57 7.76 2.74
CA CYS A 209 -15.38 8.11 2.00
C CYS A 209 -15.52 7.87 0.49
N THR A 210 -14.93 8.76 -0.30
CA THR A 210 -14.86 8.60 -1.76
C THR A 210 -13.90 7.49 -2.14
N ARG A 211 -14.37 6.52 -2.92
CA ARG A 211 -13.53 5.49 -3.54
C ARG A 211 -12.86 6.04 -4.79
N VAL A 212 -11.53 6.02 -4.82
CA VAL A 212 -10.73 6.51 -5.95
C VAL A 212 -9.87 5.41 -6.51
N VAL A 213 -9.87 5.26 -7.84
CA VAL A 213 -9.02 4.33 -8.58
C VAL A 213 -7.72 5.03 -8.95
N VAL A 214 -6.59 4.43 -8.62
CA VAL A 214 -5.24 4.99 -8.78
C VAL A 214 -4.39 4.06 -9.65
N PRO A 215 -4.46 4.14 -10.99
CA PRO A 215 -3.60 3.38 -11.88
C PRO A 215 -2.14 3.80 -11.67
N GLY A 216 -1.23 2.83 -11.64
CA GLY A 216 0.21 3.08 -11.58
C GLY A 216 0.83 3.12 -12.99
N ARG A 217 1.85 3.96 -13.18
CA ARG A 217 2.66 4.05 -14.40
C ARG A 217 4.14 3.98 -14.03
N VAL A 218 4.96 3.46 -14.93
CA VAL A 218 6.42 3.49 -14.74
C VAL A 218 6.89 4.95 -14.67
N GLY A 219 7.74 5.25 -13.68
CA GLY A 219 8.17 6.62 -13.38
C GLY A 219 7.24 7.37 -12.40
N GLU A 220 6.17 6.72 -11.94
CA GLU A 220 5.30 7.21 -10.88
C GLU A 220 5.43 6.36 -9.62
N ALA A 221 5.30 7.00 -8.47
CA ALA A 221 5.10 6.36 -7.17
C ALA A 221 3.82 6.87 -6.51
N VAL A 222 3.19 6.02 -5.73
CA VAL A 222 2.07 6.39 -4.86
C VAL A 222 2.52 6.27 -3.42
N VAL A 223 2.35 7.34 -2.65
CA VAL A 223 2.61 7.39 -1.22
C VAL A 223 1.29 7.39 -0.48
N LEU A 224 1.08 6.42 0.41
CA LEU A 224 -0.14 6.29 1.20
C LEU A 224 0.14 6.59 2.68
N HIS A 225 -0.79 7.28 3.30
CA HIS A 225 -0.84 7.40 4.75
C HIS A 225 -1.02 6.00 5.38
N ARG A 226 -0.29 5.72 6.44
CA ARG A 226 -0.27 4.43 7.15
C ARG A 226 -1.64 3.88 7.58
N LEU A 227 -2.61 4.77 7.81
CA LEU A 227 -3.97 4.41 8.24
C LEU A 227 -5.01 4.49 7.10
N LEU A 228 -4.59 4.69 5.86
CA LEU A 228 -5.51 4.78 4.72
C LEU A 228 -6.05 3.40 4.35
N ILE A 229 -7.36 3.26 4.27
CA ILE A 229 -7.97 2.06 3.68
C ILE A 229 -7.69 2.06 2.19
N HIS A 230 -7.11 0.95 1.73
CA HIS A 230 -6.73 0.75 0.35
C HIS A 230 -6.94 -0.72 -0.08
N GLY A 231 -6.89 -0.96 -1.37
CA GLY A 231 -7.05 -2.31 -1.92
C GLY A 231 -6.65 -2.36 -3.38
N VAL A 232 -7.01 -3.46 -4.06
CA VAL A 232 -6.70 -3.69 -5.47
C VAL A 232 -7.99 -4.05 -6.20
N ALA A 233 -8.35 -3.26 -7.21
CA ALA A 233 -9.54 -3.51 -8.01
C ALA A 233 -9.42 -4.83 -8.80
N PRO A 234 -10.53 -5.48 -9.11
CA PRO A 234 -10.53 -6.58 -10.06
C PRO A 234 -9.90 -6.18 -11.40
N TRP A 235 -9.33 -7.15 -12.08
CA TRP A 235 -8.81 -6.95 -13.43
C TRP A 235 -9.97 -6.74 -14.41
N ALA A 236 -9.96 -5.60 -15.09
CA ALA A 236 -11.00 -5.26 -16.06
C ALA A 236 -10.87 -6.12 -17.32
N GLU A 237 -12.00 -6.46 -17.93
CA GLU A 237 -12.03 -7.19 -19.19
C GLU A 237 -11.27 -6.42 -20.28
N GLY A 238 -10.45 -7.12 -21.04
CA GLY A 238 -9.63 -6.56 -22.12
C GLY A 238 -8.38 -5.80 -21.66
N ALA A 239 -8.22 -5.48 -20.37
CA ALA A 239 -7.03 -4.83 -19.87
C ALA A 239 -5.79 -5.72 -20.02
N GLN A 240 -4.65 -5.11 -20.25
CA GLN A 240 -3.36 -5.78 -20.46
C GLN A 240 -2.27 -5.23 -19.56
N ALA A 241 -1.25 -6.04 -19.32
CA ALA A 241 0.01 -5.63 -18.71
C ALA A 241 1.15 -6.43 -19.31
N ALA A 242 2.36 -5.87 -19.30
CA ALA A 242 3.56 -6.60 -19.66
C ALA A 242 3.78 -7.80 -18.70
N ALA A 243 4.35 -8.88 -19.22
CA ALA A 243 4.66 -10.06 -18.40
C ALA A 243 5.58 -9.70 -17.21
N PRO A 244 5.41 -10.36 -16.05
CA PRO A 244 4.50 -11.48 -15.75
C PRO A 244 3.08 -11.06 -15.30
N GLY A 245 2.70 -9.81 -15.40
CA GLY A 245 1.48 -9.16 -14.97
C GLY A 245 1.76 -7.75 -14.43
N ARG A 246 0.75 -7.01 -13.96
CA ARG A 246 0.97 -5.71 -13.32
C ARG A 246 1.84 -5.89 -12.07
N SER A 247 3.03 -5.31 -12.10
CA SER A 247 4.08 -5.51 -11.10
C SER A 247 4.35 -4.21 -10.33
N ILE A 248 4.30 -4.27 -9.01
CA ILE A 248 4.55 -3.14 -8.10
C ILE A 248 5.57 -3.56 -7.05
N ALA A 249 6.53 -2.69 -6.76
CA ALA A 249 7.37 -2.78 -5.57
C ALA A 249 6.77 -1.95 -4.44
N TYR A 250 6.65 -2.53 -3.22
CA TYR A 250 6.13 -1.84 -2.06
C TYR A 250 7.18 -1.74 -0.95
N PHE A 251 7.32 -0.54 -0.41
CA PHE A 251 8.05 -0.27 0.83
C PHE A 251 7.08 0.09 1.95
N ARG A 252 7.28 -0.50 3.13
CA ARG A 252 6.44 -0.33 4.31
C ARG A 252 7.29 -0.38 5.59
N PRO A 253 8.15 0.64 5.86
CA PRO A 253 9.02 0.62 7.03
C PRO A 253 8.21 0.63 8.33
N VAL A 254 8.61 -0.22 9.28
CA VAL A 254 7.92 -0.39 10.56
C VAL A 254 8.29 0.74 11.52
N MET A 255 7.34 1.16 12.34
CA MET A 255 7.50 2.13 13.42
C MET A 255 7.78 1.43 14.76
N GLY A 256 8.29 2.20 15.73
CA GLY A 256 8.69 1.66 17.02
C GLY A 256 7.54 1.28 17.95
N SER A 257 6.36 1.89 17.79
CA SER A 257 5.21 1.64 18.66
C SER A 257 3.87 1.90 18.00
N VAL A 258 2.81 1.36 18.60
CA VAL A 258 1.41 1.64 18.20
C VAL A 258 1.04 3.09 18.47
N ALA A 259 1.57 3.70 19.54
CA ALA A 259 1.33 5.10 19.87
C ALA A 259 1.90 6.03 18.79
N GLU A 260 3.14 5.77 18.32
CA GLU A 260 3.72 6.48 17.19
C GLU A 260 2.90 6.27 15.90
N TRP A 261 2.40 5.05 15.66
CA TRP A 261 1.58 4.73 14.49
C TRP A 261 0.24 5.47 14.47
N LEU A 262 -0.34 5.76 15.63
CA LEU A 262 -1.59 6.51 15.79
C LEU A 262 -1.38 8.01 16.03
N SER A 263 -0.13 8.50 16.13
CA SER A 263 0.16 9.94 16.22
C SER A 263 -0.25 10.71 14.96
N GLU A 264 -0.24 12.05 14.99
CA GLU A 264 -0.51 12.90 13.82
C GLU A 264 0.67 12.90 12.84
#